data_6a00ab065582c7cfc47fb07fc9dff005
#
_entry.id   6a00ab065582c7cfc47fb07fc9dff005
#
_cell.length_a   1.000
_cell.length_b   1.000
_cell.length_c   1.000
_cell.angle_alpha   90.00
_cell.angle_beta   90.00
_cell.angle_gamma   90.00
#
_symmetry.space_group_name_H-M   'P 1'
#
loop_
_entity.id
_entity.type
_entity.pdbx_description
1 polymer ?
#
loop_
_entity_poly.entity_id
_entity_poly.type
_entity_poly.pdbx_seq_one_letter_code
_entity_poly.pdbx_strand_id
1 'polypeptide(L)'
;VQEVARGIADALLIGEQFIGSDDVCLVLGDNIFYSLDFEGYLGQALSLEQGACVFGYYVEDPRAFGVVEFDAQGRAVSIEEKPRFPKSNYIVPGLYFYDNSVMEIAHNLKPSARGELEITDVNLEYLRRGQLHVVKLDQDFVWLDAGTAENLLESAQAVKRVQDETGRYIA
;
A
#
# COMPACT_ATOMS: atom_id res chain seq x y z
N VAL A 1 -19.01 -6.95 4.38
CA VAL A 1 -19.29 -5.56 3.95
C VAL A 1 -19.15 -4.65 5.18
N GLN A 2 -18.42 -3.55 5.06
CA GLN A 2 -18.42 -2.49 6.08
C GLN A 2 -19.74 -1.72 6.00
N GLU A 3 -20.49 -1.64 7.11
CA GLU A 3 -21.72 -0.83 7.17
C GLU A 3 -21.40 0.68 7.31
N VAL A 4 -20.23 0.99 7.92
CA VAL A 4 -19.65 2.33 8.03
C VAL A 4 -18.16 2.26 7.76
N ALA A 5 -17.56 3.32 7.21
CA ALA A 5 -16.14 3.40 6.97
C ALA A 5 -15.37 3.35 8.31
N ARG A 6 -14.67 2.25 8.58
CA ARG A 6 -13.87 2.04 9.80
C ARG A 6 -12.37 1.94 9.53
N GLY A 7 -11.94 2.25 8.32
CA GLY A 7 -10.56 2.18 7.89
C GLY A 7 -10.23 0.91 7.12
N ILE A 8 -9.09 0.94 6.43
CA ILE A 8 -8.66 -0.16 5.53
C ILE A 8 -8.33 -1.42 6.34
N ALA A 9 -7.68 -1.28 7.51
CA ALA A 9 -7.31 -2.43 8.32
C ALA A 9 -8.50 -3.23 8.86
N ASP A 10 -9.70 -2.63 8.95
CA ASP A 10 -10.93 -3.34 9.30
C ASP A 10 -11.29 -4.44 8.27
N ALA A 11 -10.82 -4.32 7.03
CA ALA A 11 -11.02 -5.35 6.01
C ALA A 11 -10.35 -6.68 6.40
N LEU A 12 -9.23 -6.65 7.11
CA LEU A 12 -8.56 -7.84 7.63
C LEU A 12 -9.45 -8.56 8.65
N LEU A 13 -10.04 -7.81 9.59
CA LEU A 13 -10.94 -8.37 10.61
C LEU A 13 -12.22 -8.95 9.99
N ILE A 14 -12.79 -8.26 8.99
CA ILE A 14 -13.96 -8.76 8.26
C ILE A 14 -13.62 -10.03 7.47
N GLY A 15 -12.42 -10.09 6.90
CA GLY A 15 -11.91 -11.20 6.09
C GLY A 15 -11.35 -12.37 6.89
N GLU A 16 -11.27 -12.29 8.22
CA GLU A 16 -10.56 -13.23 9.09
C GLU A 16 -10.89 -14.70 8.80
N GLN A 17 -12.18 -15.05 8.68
CA GLN A 17 -12.59 -16.42 8.39
C GLN A 17 -12.15 -16.89 6.99
N PHE A 18 -12.05 -15.97 6.04
CA PHE A 18 -11.57 -16.26 4.69
C PHE A 18 -10.05 -16.41 4.66
N ILE A 19 -9.34 -15.56 5.39
CA ILE A 19 -7.88 -15.57 5.51
C ILE A 19 -7.42 -16.85 6.23
N GLY A 20 -8.07 -17.22 7.32
CA GLY A 20 -7.69 -18.39 8.12
C GLY A 20 -6.24 -18.28 8.62
N SER A 21 -5.40 -19.23 8.19
CA SER A 21 -3.97 -19.29 8.54
C SER A 21 -3.04 -18.85 7.40
N ASP A 22 -3.58 -18.35 6.31
CA ASP A 22 -2.80 -17.98 5.12
C ASP A 22 -2.19 -16.58 5.25
N ASP A 23 -1.15 -16.32 4.48
CA ASP A 23 -0.64 -14.98 4.25
C ASP A 23 -1.62 -14.15 3.42
N VAL A 24 -1.51 -12.83 3.49
CA VAL A 24 -2.48 -11.90 2.91
C VAL A 24 -1.83 -11.00 1.88
N CYS A 25 -2.41 -10.93 0.69
CA CYS A 25 -2.21 -9.83 -0.23
C CYS A 25 -3.47 -8.94 -0.21
N LEU A 26 -3.34 -7.72 0.30
CA LEU A 26 -4.40 -6.72 0.32
C LEU A 26 -4.18 -5.71 -0.80
N VAL A 27 -5.16 -5.59 -1.69
CA VAL A 27 -5.13 -4.64 -2.82
C VAL A 27 -6.33 -3.71 -2.72
N LEU A 28 -6.09 -2.40 -2.86
CA LEU A 28 -7.17 -1.43 -2.92
C LEU A 28 -7.73 -1.35 -4.34
N GLY A 29 -9.05 -1.45 -4.47
CA GLY A 29 -9.73 -1.57 -5.76
C GLY A 29 -9.74 -0.31 -6.63
N ASP A 30 -9.32 0.83 -6.08
CA ASP A 30 -9.14 2.11 -6.75
C ASP A 30 -7.68 2.39 -7.15
N ASN A 31 -6.78 1.43 -6.91
CA ASN A 31 -5.37 1.56 -7.27
C ASN A 31 -5.06 0.76 -8.54
N ILE A 32 -4.43 1.40 -9.53
CA ILE A 32 -3.98 0.79 -10.77
C ILE A 32 -2.45 0.78 -10.78
N PHE A 33 -1.88 -0.40 -11.01
CA PHE A 33 -0.44 -0.61 -11.05
C PHE A 33 -0.01 -1.12 -12.44
N TYR A 34 1.00 -0.48 -13.02
CA TYR A 34 1.57 -0.92 -14.28
C TYR A 34 3.09 -0.72 -14.33
N SER A 35 3.79 -1.78 -14.71
CA SER A 35 5.21 -1.76 -15.04
C SER A 35 5.51 -2.94 -15.97
N LEU A 36 6.56 -2.81 -16.79
CA LEU A 36 7.07 -3.91 -17.60
C LEU A 36 7.70 -5.02 -16.74
N ASP A 37 8.21 -4.67 -15.55
CA ASP A 37 8.81 -5.59 -14.58
C ASP A 37 7.94 -5.77 -13.32
N PHE A 38 6.61 -5.68 -13.46
CA PHE A 38 5.72 -5.83 -12.29
C PHE A 38 5.89 -7.18 -11.59
N GLU A 39 6.12 -8.26 -12.36
CA GLU A 39 6.40 -9.60 -11.81
C GLU A 39 7.66 -9.63 -10.95
N GLY A 40 8.70 -8.89 -11.32
CA GLY A 40 9.93 -8.76 -10.52
C GLY A 40 9.69 -8.09 -9.17
N TYR A 41 8.87 -7.04 -9.13
CA TYR A 41 8.46 -6.39 -7.87
C TYR A 41 7.60 -7.32 -7.00
N LEU A 42 6.62 -8.02 -7.59
CA LEU A 42 5.81 -9.01 -6.88
C LEU A 42 6.66 -10.16 -6.34
N GLY A 43 7.64 -10.63 -7.13
CA GLY A 43 8.58 -11.68 -6.72
C GLY A 43 9.37 -11.30 -5.47
N GLN A 44 9.79 -10.04 -5.32
CA GLN A 44 10.44 -9.56 -4.10
C GLN A 44 9.50 -9.64 -2.89
N ALA A 45 8.24 -9.21 -3.03
CA ALA A 45 7.26 -9.29 -1.96
C ALA A 45 6.93 -10.74 -1.56
N LEU A 46 6.76 -11.62 -2.55
CA LEU A 46 6.42 -13.03 -2.35
C LEU A 46 7.59 -13.89 -1.83
N SER A 47 8.82 -13.39 -1.91
CA SER A 47 10.00 -14.10 -1.40
C SER A 47 10.19 -13.99 0.11
N LEU A 48 9.42 -13.15 0.78
CA LEU A 48 9.48 -13.01 2.23
C LEU A 48 8.83 -14.20 2.92
N GLU A 49 9.56 -14.83 3.83
CA GLU A 49 9.04 -15.92 4.64
C GLU A 49 8.26 -15.43 5.87
N GLN A 50 8.51 -14.20 6.32
CA GLN A 50 7.87 -13.59 7.49
C GLN A 50 7.85 -12.07 7.37
N GLY A 51 6.86 -11.45 8.01
CA GLY A 51 6.73 -10.01 8.11
C GLY A 51 5.82 -9.42 7.03
N ALA A 52 6.07 -8.18 6.69
CA ALA A 52 5.31 -7.43 5.72
C ALA A 52 6.19 -6.87 4.60
N CYS A 53 5.63 -6.83 3.40
CA CYS A 53 6.19 -6.06 2.29
C CYS A 53 5.17 -5.04 1.81
N VAL A 54 5.61 -3.80 1.69
CA VAL A 54 4.88 -2.71 1.07
C VAL A 54 5.76 -2.03 0.03
N PHE A 55 5.16 -1.20 -0.80
CA PHE A 55 5.90 -0.48 -1.83
C PHE A 55 6.05 1.00 -1.46
N GLY A 56 7.15 1.61 -1.86
CA GLY A 56 7.39 3.03 -1.76
C GLY A 56 7.34 3.67 -3.14
N TYR A 57 6.37 4.54 -3.39
CA TYR A 57 6.20 5.26 -4.65
C TYR A 57 6.44 6.76 -4.46
N TYR A 58 7.25 7.36 -5.34
CA TYR A 58 7.56 8.79 -5.26
C TYR A 58 6.42 9.63 -5.84
N VAL A 59 5.95 10.63 -5.08
CA VAL A 59 4.98 11.62 -5.53
C VAL A 59 5.45 13.03 -5.17
N GLU A 60 4.98 14.04 -5.90
CA GLU A 60 5.33 15.44 -5.60
C GLU A 60 4.66 15.95 -4.31
N ASP A 61 3.41 15.57 -4.08
CA ASP A 61 2.67 15.91 -2.86
C ASP A 61 2.19 14.65 -2.12
N PRO A 62 2.90 14.21 -1.05
CA PRO A 62 2.59 12.98 -0.34
C PRO A 62 1.53 13.14 0.76
N ARG A 63 1.02 14.35 1.02
CA ARG A 63 0.20 14.68 2.21
C ARG A 63 -1.14 13.94 2.32
N ALA A 64 -1.62 13.36 1.22
CA ALA A 64 -2.89 12.62 1.21
C ALA A 64 -2.73 11.12 1.56
N PHE A 65 -1.50 10.63 1.77
CA PHE A 65 -1.16 9.21 1.84
C PHE A 65 -0.37 8.86 3.10
N GLY A 66 -0.18 7.58 3.34
CA GLY A 66 0.83 7.09 4.27
C GLY A 66 2.23 7.36 3.71
N VAL A 67 3.08 8.08 4.46
CA VAL A 67 4.41 8.50 4.02
C VAL A 67 5.48 7.71 4.74
N VAL A 68 6.41 7.11 3.98
CA VAL A 68 7.54 6.36 4.52
C VAL A 68 8.83 7.17 4.43
N GLU A 69 9.56 7.25 5.54
CA GLU A 69 10.89 7.86 5.63
C GLU A 69 11.98 6.78 5.57
N PHE A 70 13.08 7.08 4.87
CA PHE A 70 14.22 6.17 4.75
C PHE A 70 15.49 6.77 5.37
N ASP A 71 16.32 5.91 5.94
CA ASP A 71 17.68 6.27 6.35
C ASP A 71 18.65 6.35 5.15
N ALA A 72 19.89 6.73 5.44
CA ALA A 72 20.94 6.82 4.40
C ALA A 72 21.31 5.46 3.75
N GLN A 73 20.90 4.35 4.35
CA GLN A 73 21.06 3.00 3.82
C GLN A 73 19.83 2.53 3.02
N GLY A 74 18.80 3.36 2.92
CA GLY A 74 17.56 3.04 2.21
C GLY A 74 16.58 2.18 2.99
N ARG A 75 16.76 2.02 4.30
CA ARG A 75 15.83 1.28 5.16
C ARG A 75 14.73 2.20 5.67
N ALA A 76 13.50 1.71 5.71
CA ALA A 76 12.39 2.44 6.31
C ALA A 76 12.64 2.66 7.80
N VAL A 77 12.48 3.91 8.27
CA VAL A 77 12.70 4.30 9.68
C VAL A 77 11.46 4.91 10.32
N SER A 78 10.53 5.43 9.54
CA SER A 78 9.24 5.87 10.03
C SER A 78 8.16 5.74 8.94
N ILE A 79 6.91 5.59 9.38
CA ILE A 79 5.72 5.70 8.53
C ILE A 79 4.71 6.57 9.27
N GLU A 80 4.09 7.52 8.57
CA GLU A 80 3.09 8.42 9.13
C GLU A 80 1.90 8.58 8.19
N GLU A 81 0.68 8.42 8.72
CA GLU A 81 -0.56 8.58 7.95
C GLU A 81 -0.87 10.06 7.73
N LYS A 82 -0.99 10.47 6.47
CA LYS A 82 -1.39 11.83 6.04
C LYS A 82 -0.71 12.95 6.84
N PRO A 83 0.63 12.98 6.89
CA PRO A 83 1.36 13.94 7.70
C PRO A 83 1.15 15.37 7.19
N ARG A 84 0.95 16.31 8.12
CA ARG A 84 0.93 17.74 7.77
C ARG A 84 2.27 18.23 7.23
N PHE A 85 3.36 17.66 7.75
CA PHE A 85 4.75 17.97 7.38
C PHE A 85 5.46 16.66 7.02
N PRO A 86 5.33 16.19 5.76
CA PRO A 86 5.91 14.93 5.36
C PRO A 86 7.44 14.96 5.40
N LYS A 87 8.04 13.88 5.87
CA LYS A 87 9.50 13.74 5.98
C LYS A 87 10.15 13.20 4.71
N SER A 88 9.36 12.70 3.79
CA SER A 88 9.79 12.25 2.47
C SER A 88 8.68 12.41 1.44
N ASN A 89 9.00 12.16 0.19
CA ASN A 89 8.04 12.13 -0.92
C ASN A 89 7.64 10.70 -1.31
N TYR A 90 8.05 9.69 -0.54
CA TYR A 90 7.66 8.31 -0.79
C TYR A 90 6.39 7.97 -0.02
N ILE A 91 5.35 7.60 -0.77
CA ILE A 91 4.08 7.14 -0.23
C ILE A 91 3.99 5.61 -0.28
N VAL A 92 3.09 5.04 0.51
CA VAL A 92 2.72 3.62 0.45
C VAL A 92 1.43 3.49 -0.35
N PRO A 93 1.49 3.01 -1.61
CA PRO A 93 0.29 2.75 -2.41
C PRO A 93 -0.47 1.53 -1.90
N GLY A 94 -1.69 1.36 -2.41
CA GLY A 94 -2.65 0.37 -1.93
C GLY A 94 -2.37 -1.08 -2.34
N LEU A 95 -1.14 -1.56 -2.13
CA LEU A 95 -0.73 -2.95 -2.36
C LEU A 95 0.17 -3.39 -1.21
N TYR A 96 -0.31 -4.37 -0.44
CA TYR A 96 0.29 -4.81 0.81
C TYR A 96 0.41 -6.32 0.85
N PHE A 97 1.54 -6.84 1.32
CA PHE A 97 1.77 -8.26 1.56
C PHE A 97 2.10 -8.46 3.04
N TYR A 98 1.38 -9.33 3.70
CA TYR A 98 1.50 -9.61 5.12
C TYR A 98 1.57 -11.11 5.38
N ASP A 99 2.42 -11.53 6.30
CA ASP A 99 2.28 -12.84 6.89
C ASP A 99 1.03 -12.93 7.80
N ASN A 100 0.63 -14.11 8.22
CA ASN A 100 -0.58 -14.30 9.02
C ASN A 100 -0.57 -13.58 10.38
N SER A 101 0.60 -13.13 10.87
CA SER A 101 0.67 -12.34 12.11
C SER A 101 -0.05 -10.99 12.01
N VAL A 102 -0.40 -10.57 10.79
CA VAL A 102 -1.24 -9.39 10.55
C VAL A 102 -2.59 -9.46 11.27
N MET A 103 -3.14 -10.66 11.47
CA MET A 103 -4.41 -10.83 12.17
C MET A 103 -4.30 -10.45 13.66
N GLU A 104 -3.22 -10.87 14.33
CA GLU A 104 -2.92 -10.45 15.70
C GLU A 104 -2.77 -8.92 15.78
N ILE A 105 -2.03 -8.34 14.83
CA ILE A 105 -1.83 -6.89 14.77
C ILE A 105 -3.19 -6.19 14.60
N ALA A 106 -4.00 -6.61 13.62
CA ALA A 106 -5.30 -6.00 13.33
C ALA A 106 -6.25 -6.03 14.53
N HIS A 107 -6.30 -7.13 15.30
CA HIS A 107 -7.09 -7.24 16.51
C HIS A 107 -6.66 -6.28 17.63
N ASN A 108 -5.40 -5.89 17.67
CA ASN A 108 -4.83 -5.01 18.68
C ASN A 108 -4.82 -3.52 18.26
N LEU A 109 -5.22 -3.20 17.04
CA LEU A 109 -5.29 -1.81 16.58
C LEU A 109 -6.32 -1.01 17.37
N LYS A 110 -6.02 0.27 17.53
CA LYS A 110 -6.95 1.26 18.10
C LYS A 110 -7.33 2.26 17.01
N PRO A 111 -8.58 2.71 16.97
CA PRO A 111 -8.97 3.75 16.05
C PRO A 111 -8.10 5.00 16.20
N SER A 112 -7.70 5.57 15.08
CA SER A 112 -6.97 6.84 15.01
C SER A 112 -7.84 8.02 15.47
N ALA A 113 -7.28 9.23 15.49
CA ALA A 113 -8.05 10.46 15.75
C ALA A 113 -9.19 10.68 14.74
N ARG A 114 -9.14 10.02 13.58
CA ARG A 114 -10.21 10.03 12.56
C ARG A 114 -11.29 8.98 12.82
N GLY A 115 -11.11 8.13 13.83
CA GLY A 115 -12.01 7.01 14.14
C GLY A 115 -11.81 5.78 13.25
N GLU A 116 -10.70 5.70 12.51
CA GLU A 116 -10.39 4.65 11.56
C GLU A 116 -9.29 3.71 12.07
N LEU A 117 -9.38 2.42 11.74
CA LEU A 117 -8.30 1.45 11.86
C LEU A 117 -7.37 1.63 10.65
N GLU A 118 -6.27 2.34 10.86
CA GLU A 118 -5.38 2.72 9.79
C GLU A 118 -4.50 1.55 9.34
N ILE A 119 -4.39 1.34 8.04
CA ILE A 119 -3.44 0.37 7.50
C ILE A 119 -1.99 0.80 7.78
N THR A 120 -1.77 2.10 7.89
CA THR A 120 -0.47 2.66 8.27
C THR A 120 -0.04 2.23 9.66
N ASP A 121 -0.98 2.04 10.61
CA ASP A 121 -0.66 1.55 11.96
C ASP A 121 -0.29 0.06 11.94
N VAL A 122 -0.85 -0.74 11.03
CA VAL A 122 -0.40 -2.12 10.77
C VAL A 122 1.06 -2.12 10.31
N ASN A 123 1.37 -1.31 9.29
CA ASN A 123 2.73 -1.19 8.77
C ASN A 123 3.72 -0.67 9.82
N LEU A 124 3.28 0.27 10.67
CA LEU A 124 4.08 0.81 11.76
C LEU A 124 4.41 -0.26 12.79
N GLU A 125 3.48 -1.18 13.10
CA GLU A 125 3.75 -2.28 14.02
C GLU A 125 4.76 -3.26 13.45
N TYR A 126 4.67 -3.63 12.15
CA TYR A 126 5.71 -4.41 11.49
C TYR A 126 7.07 -3.69 11.47
N LEU A 127 7.08 -2.37 11.27
CA LEU A 127 8.31 -1.59 11.34
C LEU A 127 8.94 -1.66 12.73
N ARG A 128 8.15 -1.55 13.81
CA ARG A 128 8.61 -1.66 15.21
C ARG A 128 9.17 -3.03 15.54
N ARG A 129 8.59 -4.08 14.95
CA ARG A 129 9.09 -5.47 15.07
C ARG A 129 10.34 -5.72 14.24
N GLY A 130 10.76 -4.78 13.39
CA GLY A 130 11.87 -4.96 12.45
C GLY A 130 11.55 -5.93 11.31
N GLN A 131 10.27 -6.08 10.99
CA GLN A 131 9.74 -7.03 10.03
C GLN A 131 9.03 -6.36 8.85
N LEU A 132 9.21 -5.04 8.65
CA LEU A 132 8.68 -4.33 7.49
C LEU A 132 9.76 -4.19 6.42
N HIS A 133 9.46 -4.70 5.23
CA HIS A 133 10.23 -4.47 4.01
C HIS A 133 9.51 -3.43 3.13
N VAL A 134 10.25 -2.46 2.64
CA VAL A 134 9.71 -1.45 1.70
C VAL A 134 10.50 -1.52 0.41
N VAL A 135 9.85 -1.98 -0.65
CA VAL A 135 10.41 -2.03 -2.00
C VAL A 135 10.12 -0.71 -2.70
N LYS A 136 11.16 0.03 -3.08
CA LYS A 136 11.00 1.27 -3.83
C LYS A 136 10.67 0.95 -5.29
N LEU A 137 9.56 1.50 -5.76
CA LEU A 137 9.19 1.46 -7.16
C LEU A 137 10.02 2.50 -7.92
N ASP A 138 10.47 2.16 -9.11
CA ASP A 138 11.27 3.05 -9.95
C ASP A 138 10.39 4.09 -10.69
N GLN A 139 11.05 4.94 -11.49
CA GLN A 139 10.39 6.02 -12.22
C GLN A 139 9.54 5.53 -13.40
N ASP A 140 9.80 4.31 -13.89
CA ASP A 140 9.05 3.71 -15.00
C ASP A 140 7.79 2.97 -14.51
N PHE A 141 7.65 2.84 -13.19
CA PHE A 141 6.46 2.27 -12.58
C PHE A 141 5.33 3.30 -12.58
N VAL A 142 4.16 2.91 -13.08
CA VAL A 142 2.96 3.73 -13.08
C VAL A 142 2.02 3.27 -11.97
N TRP A 143 1.74 4.15 -11.04
CA TRP A 143 0.69 4.00 -10.07
C TRP A 143 -0.34 5.12 -10.23
N LEU A 144 -1.61 4.75 -10.26
CA LEU A 144 -2.72 5.67 -10.39
C LEU A 144 -3.72 5.39 -9.25
N ASP A 145 -4.14 6.46 -8.58
CA ASP A 145 -5.20 6.44 -7.59
C ASP A 145 -6.50 6.93 -8.26
N ALA A 146 -7.48 6.05 -8.38
CA ALA A 146 -8.77 6.36 -8.99
C ALA A 146 -9.87 6.66 -7.95
N GLY A 147 -9.50 7.05 -6.73
CA GLY A 147 -10.41 7.25 -5.60
C GLY A 147 -11.31 8.51 -5.68
N THR A 148 -11.08 9.42 -6.62
CA THR A 148 -11.96 10.57 -6.90
C THR A 148 -12.45 10.56 -8.35
N ALA A 149 -13.52 11.31 -8.65
CA ALA A 149 -14.05 11.39 -10.02
C ALA A 149 -13.02 11.97 -11.00
N GLU A 150 -12.25 12.98 -10.56
CA GLU A 150 -11.16 13.59 -11.33
C GLU A 150 -10.06 12.57 -11.59
N ASN A 151 -9.56 11.92 -10.53
CA ASN A 151 -8.50 10.92 -10.63
C ASN A 151 -8.92 9.71 -11.47
N LEU A 152 -10.18 9.27 -11.37
CA LEU A 152 -10.73 8.19 -12.20
C LEU A 152 -10.67 8.54 -13.69
N LEU A 153 -11.03 9.77 -14.05
CA LEU A 153 -10.95 10.23 -15.43
C LEU A 153 -9.50 10.30 -15.93
N GLU A 154 -8.59 10.85 -15.12
CA GLU A 154 -7.17 10.92 -15.45
C GLU A 154 -6.56 9.51 -15.58
N SER A 155 -6.90 8.60 -14.68
CA SER A 155 -6.46 7.21 -14.72
C SER A 155 -6.96 6.50 -15.99
N ALA A 156 -8.22 6.68 -16.36
CA ALA A 156 -8.78 6.11 -17.59
C ALA A 156 -8.06 6.62 -18.85
N GLN A 157 -7.73 7.92 -18.88
CA GLN A 157 -6.97 8.52 -19.99
C GLN A 157 -5.53 8.01 -20.04
N ALA A 158 -4.87 7.84 -18.89
CA ALA A 158 -3.53 7.30 -18.79
C ALA A 158 -3.48 5.84 -19.26
N VAL A 159 -4.42 4.99 -18.78
CA VAL A 159 -4.56 3.60 -19.22
C VAL A 159 -4.74 3.52 -20.73
N LYS A 160 -5.67 4.31 -21.28
CA LYS A 160 -5.90 4.35 -22.73
C LYS A 160 -4.63 4.72 -23.50
N ARG A 161 -3.92 5.77 -23.08
CA ARG A 161 -2.68 6.21 -23.74
C ARG A 161 -1.63 5.11 -23.74
N VAL A 162 -1.35 4.50 -22.59
CA VAL A 162 -0.35 3.43 -22.51
C VAL A 162 -0.77 2.21 -23.34
N GLN A 163 -2.07 1.84 -23.37
CA GLN A 163 -2.55 0.77 -24.23
C GLN A 163 -2.39 1.10 -25.72
N ASP A 164 -2.68 2.32 -26.14
CA ASP A 164 -2.50 2.77 -27.53
C ASP A 164 -1.02 2.75 -27.94
N GLU A 165 -0.10 3.16 -27.05
CA GLU A 165 1.34 3.20 -27.31
C GLU A 165 2.00 1.83 -27.30
N THR A 166 1.57 0.94 -26.40
CA THR A 166 2.22 -0.36 -26.18
C THR A 166 1.52 -1.53 -26.87
N GLY A 167 0.25 -1.38 -27.25
CA GLY A 167 -0.60 -2.46 -27.74
C GLY A 167 -0.95 -3.51 -26.67
N ARG A 168 -0.70 -3.23 -25.40
CA ARG A 168 -0.96 -4.15 -24.27
C ARG A 168 -2.16 -3.70 -23.46
N TYR A 169 -2.95 -4.64 -22.98
CA TYR A 169 -3.98 -4.41 -21.97
C TYR A 169 -3.32 -4.16 -20.62
N ILE A 170 -3.79 -3.15 -19.87
CA ILE A 170 -3.23 -2.74 -18.58
C ILE A 170 -4.26 -2.83 -17.47
N ALA A 171 -5.53 -2.75 -17.79
CA ALA A 171 -6.62 -2.82 -16.81
C ALA A 171 -7.84 -3.47 -17.44
#